data_d312f7d0b50251b79a959a343b2f7b19
#
_entry.id   d312f7d0b50251b79a959a343b2f7b19
#
_cell.length_a   1.000
_cell.length_b   1.000
_cell.length_c   1.000
_cell.angle_alpha   90.00
_cell.angle_beta   90.00
_cell.angle_gamma   90.00
#
_symmetry.space_group_name_H-M   'P 1'
#
loop_
_entity.id
_entity.type
_entity.pdbx_description
1 polymer ?
#
loop_
_entity_poly.entity_id
_entity_poly.type
_entity_poly.pdbx_seq_one_letter_code
_entity_poly.pdbx_strand_id
1 'polypeptide(L)'
;DGMVLDLYWYGKETDMGRLEWNPEQWPDHKKMLADLKAKGVNTVLISQPYVNKIGALDNYNLLSSQGMLAKDSAGNTHDVTTWVGDAGMIDVSNPRTREWLWNRLRGLTAEGVAGWWGDLGEPEVHPLTIVHDNGQTASQYHNVYGNEWSRLIYEGLRKDFPSMRPMLMMRGGTAGLQRYGVFPWTTDVSRSWGGLEPQVNLMLSSGLSGLAYMSSDLGGFAVDPEHPYDPE
;
A
#
# COMPACT_ATOMS: atom_id res chain seq x y z
N ASP A 1 7.35 -18.17 8.72
CA ASP A 1 6.29 -18.09 7.70
C ASP A 1 5.39 -16.89 7.96
N GLY A 2 4.60 -16.48 6.95
CA GLY A 2 3.69 -15.35 7.06
C GLY A 2 2.37 -15.60 6.33
N MET A 3 1.33 -14.92 6.79
CA MET A 3 0.04 -14.84 6.13
C MET A 3 -0.22 -13.37 5.79
N VAL A 4 -0.60 -13.11 4.56
CA VAL A 4 -0.99 -11.78 4.09
C VAL A 4 -2.51 -11.72 4.12
N LEU A 5 -3.06 -10.69 4.76
CA LEU A 5 -4.49 -10.38 4.72
C LEU A 5 -4.71 -9.21 3.79
N ASP A 6 -5.49 -9.46 2.77
CA ASP A 6 -5.94 -8.49 1.80
C ASP A 6 -7.02 -7.57 2.37
N LEU A 7 -7.57 -6.69 1.57
CA LEU A 7 -8.38 -5.54 1.96
C LEU A 7 -9.58 -5.81 2.90
N TYR A 8 -10.07 -7.01 2.98
CA TYR A 8 -11.23 -7.34 3.84
C TYR A 8 -10.95 -7.36 5.35
N TRP A 9 -9.71 -7.11 5.79
CA TRP A 9 -9.44 -6.98 7.22
C TRP A 9 -10.10 -5.72 7.83
N TYR A 10 -10.26 -4.66 7.05
CA TYR A 10 -10.93 -3.43 7.46
C TYR A 10 -12.42 -3.38 7.10
N GLY A 11 -12.96 -4.34 6.35
CA GLY A 11 -14.37 -4.42 5.98
C GLY A 11 -14.61 -4.70 4.51
N LYS A 12 -15.40 -3.87 3.86
CA LYS A 12 -15.66 -3.93 2.42
C LYS A 12 -14.56 -3.19 1.64
N GLU A 13 -14.52 -3.39 0.35
CA GLU A 13 -13.61 -2.66 -0.56
C GLU A 13 -13.78 -1.14 -0.43
N THR A 14 -15.02 -0.68 -0.29
CA THR A 14 -15.33 0.74 -0.07
C THR A 14 -14.85 1.29 1.27
N ASP A 15 -14.39 0.44 2.20
CA ASP A 15 -13.83 0.86 3.48
C ASP A 15 -12.30 1.16 3.38
N MET A 16 -11.77 1.21 2.16
CA MET A 16 -10.39 1.55 1.87
C MET A 16 -9.96 2.86 2.56
N GLY A 17 -8.88 2.79 3.34
CA GLY A 17 -8.40 3.92 4.14
C GLY A 17 -8.97 4.03 5.54
N ARG A 18 -9.84 3.10 5.97
CA ARG A 18 -10.35 3.03 7.34
C ARG A 18 -9.24 2.72 8.34
N LEU A 19 -8.31 1.84 7.99
CA LEU A 19 -7.14 1.46 8.80
C LEU A 19 -7.50 1.02 10.23
N GLU A 20 -8.57 0.27 10.35
CA GLU A 20 -9.07 -0.33 11.60
C GLU A 20 -9.67 -1.69 11.29
N TRP A 21 -9.52 -2.65 12.21
CA TRP A 21 -10.15 -3.95 12.06
C TRP A 21 -11.68 -3.84 12.00
N ASN A 22 -12.28 -4.57 11.08
CA ASN A 22 -13.73 -4.72 11.08
C ASN A 22 -14.14 -5.65 12.24
N PRO A 23 -14.87 -5.14 13.27
CA PRO A 23 -15.15 -5.93 14.47
C PRO A 23 -16.17 -7.06 14.23
N GLU A 24 -16.99 -6.97 13.18
CA GLU A 24 -17.96 -8.02 12.84
C GLU A 24 -17.28 -9.21 12.17
N GLN A 25 -16.31 -8.95 11.28
CA GLN A 25 -15.56 -9.99 10.58
C GLN A 25 -14.39 -10.53 11.42
N TRP A 26 -13.78 -9.70 12.25
CA TRP A 26 -12.58 -9.99 13.02
C TRP A 26 -12.74 -9.67 14.50
N PRO A 27 -13.75 -10.24 15.21
CA PRO A 27 -14.06 -9.86 16.60
C PRO A 27 -12.91 -10.14 17.56
N ASP A 28 -12.13 -11.19 17.31
CA ASP A 28 -11.02 -11.63 18.16
C ASP A 28 -9.65 -11.50 17.46
N HIS A 29 -9.45 -10.47 16.62
CA HIS A 29 -8.22 -10.29 15.84
C HIS A 29 -6.94 -10.36 16.68
N LYS A 30 -6.92 -9.79 17.88
CA LYS A 30 -5.74 -9.83 18.78
C LYS A 30 -5.39 -11.26 19.21
N LYS A 31 -6.41 -12.05 19.52
CA LYS A 31 -6.22 -13.47 19.83
C LYS A 31 -5.74 -14.24 18.61
N MET A 32 -6.34 -14.00 17.45
CA MET A 32 -5.91 -14.61 16.17
C MET A 32 -4.43 -14.31 15.89
N LEU A 33 -4.00 -13.05 15.99
CA LEU A 33 -2.61 -12.65 15.77
C LEU A 33 -1.66 -13.35 16.74
N ALA A 34 -2.04 -13.44 18.01
CA ALA A 34 -1.25 -14.13 19.04
C ALA A 34 -1.15 -15.64 18.80
N ASP A 35 -2.26 -16.28 18.45
CA ASP A 35 -2.32 -17.73 18.14
C ASP A 35 -1.49 -18.08 16.90
N LEU A 36 -1.57 -17.28 15.84
CA LEU A 36 -0.75 -17.46 14.63
C LEU A 36 0.73 -17.29 14.95
N LYS A 37 1.08 -16.25 15.67
CA LYS A 37 2.47 -16.00 16.08
C LYS A 37 3.04 -17.13 16.94
N ALA A 38 2.25 -17.69 17.85
CA ALA A 38 2.65 -18.84 18.67
C ALA A 38 2.95 -20.09 17.81
N LYS A 39 2.35 -20.19 16.63
CA LYS A 39 2.62 -21.23 15.62
C LYS A 39 3.75 -20.87 14.65
N GLY A 40 4.43 -19.75 14.86
CA GLY A 40 5.49 -19.26 13.98
C GLY A 40 4.99 -18.59 12.69
N VAL A 41 3.70 -18.24 12.63
CA VAL A 41 3.10 -17.56 11.47
C VAL A 41 2.89 -16.08 11.80
N ASN A 42 3.54 -15.20 11.07
CA ASN A 42 3.37 -13.75 11.18
C ASN A 42 2.24 -13.26 10.27
N THR A 43 1.61 -12.14 10.62
CA THR A 43 0.53 -11.56 9.82
C THR A 43 0.97 -10.24 9.21
N VAL A 44 0.72 -10.09 7.91
CA VAL A 44 0.96 -8.87 7.13
C VAL A 44 -0.39 -8.32 6.70
N LEU A 45 -0.61 -7.02 6.85
CA LEU A 45 -1.83 -6.35 6.42
C LEU A 45 -1.58 -5.45 5.22
N ILE A 46 -2.57 -5.41 4.31
CA ILE A 46 -2.59 -4.46 3.20
C ILE A 46 -2.98 -3.05 3.68
N SER A 47 -2.43 -2.04 3.03
CA SER A 47 -2.92 -0.66 3.06
C SER A 47 -2.76 -0.03 1.68
N GLN A 48 -3.60 0.94 1.37
CA GLN A 48 -3.58 1.68 0.10
C GLN A 48 -3.40 3.19 0.38
N PRO A 49 -2.96 3.99 -0.61
CA PRO A 49 -2.73 5.42 -0.41
C PRO A 49 -3.99 6.27 -0.57
N TYR A 50 -5.16 5.67 -0.48
CA TYR A 50 -6.43 6.36 -0.66
C TYR A 50 -7.35 6.20 0.54
N VAL A 51 -8.21 7.21 0.79
CA VAL A 51 -9.22 7.22 1.83
C VAL A 51 -10.57 7.44 1.17
N ASN A 52 -11.38 6.38 1.11
CA ASN A 52 -12.67 6.38 0.42
C ASN A 52 -13.68 7.27 1.15
N LYS A 53 -14.48 8.01 0.38
CA LYS A 53 -15.46 8.99 0.90
C LYS A 53 -16.74 8.35 1.45
N ILE A 54 -16.93 7.05 1.29
CA ILE A 54 -18.11 6.33 1.80
C ILE A 54 -17.72 5.55 3.06
N GLY A 55 -16.89 4.52 2.93
CA GLY A 55 -16.61 3.61 4.03
C GLY A 55 -15.54 4.09 5.01
N ALA A 56 -14.69 5.05 4.60
CA ALA A 56 -13.69 5.67 5.44
C ALA A 56 -13.97 7.18 5.67
N LEU A 57 -15.23 7.57 5.68
CA LEU A 57 -15.68 8.98 5.70
C LEU A 57 -15.08 9.78 6.85
N ASP A 58 -14.99 9.22 8.05
CA ASP A 58 -14.44 9.92 9.21
C ASP A 58 -12.96 10.28 9.01
N ASN A 59 -12.17 9.35 8.50
CA ASN A 59 -10.77 9.59 8.15
C ASN A 59 -10.65 10.58 6.99
N TYR A 60 -11.51 10.46 5.95
CA TYR A 60 -11.53 11.40 4.85
C TYR A 60 -11.81 12.82 5.34
N ASN A 61 -12.86 13.03 6.14
CA ASN A 61 -13.23 14.33 6.68
C ASN A 61 -12.13 14.92 7.57
N LEU A 62 -11.53 14.10 8.44
CA LEU A 62 -10.42 14.51 9.29
C LEU A 62 -9.24 15.00 8.44
N LEU A 63 -8.79 14.19 7.51
CA LEU A 63 -7.60 14.48 6.71
C LEU A 63 -7.82 15.65 5.76
N SER A 64 -9.01 15.73 5.12
CA SER A 64 -9.37 16.81 4.22
C SER A 64 -9.46 18.16 4.96
N SER A 65 -10.15 18.19 6.11
CA SER A 65 -10.30 19.42 6.90
C SER A 65 -8.97 19.98 7.43
N GLN A 66 -7.99 19.11 7.60
CA GLN A 66 -6.64 19.48 8.06
C GLN A 66 -5.63 19.68 6.92
N GLY A 67 -6.08 19.58 5.66
CA GLY A 67 -5.21 19.72 4.49
C GLY A 67 -4.11 18.66 4.40
N MET A 68 -4.43 17.43 4.80
CA MET A 68 -3.52 16.29 4.87
C MET A 68 -3.64 15.33 3.67
N LEU A 69 -4.64 15.56 2.83
CA LEU A 69 -4.79 14.89 1.53
C LEU A 69 -4.13 15.70 0.42
N ALA A 70 -3.83 15.06 -0.69
CA ALA A 70 -3.33 15.73 -1.89
C ALA A 70 -4.33 16.80 -2.37
N LYS A 71 -3.81 17.88 -2.95
CA LYS A 71 -4.56 19.10 -3.24
C LYS A 71 -4.55 19.43 -4.73
N ASP A 72 -5.46 20.30 -5.14
CA ASP A 72 -5.38 21.01 -6.40
C ASP A 72 -4.46 22.25 -6.30
N SER A 73 -4.27 22.95 -7.40
CA SER A 73 -3.46 24.17 -7.45
C SER A 73 -4.06 25.33 -6.64
N ALA A 74 -5.33 25.28 -6.27
CA ALA A 74 -6.01 26.25 -5.42
C ALA A 74 -5.88 25.91 -3.92
N GLY A 75 -5.30 24.77 -3.58
CA GLY A 75 -5.10 24.31 -2.20
C GLY A 75 -6.28 23.55 -1.61
N ASN A 76 -7.30 23.23 -2.39
CA ASN A 76 -8.40 22.38 -1.94
C ASN A 76 -8.02 20.90 -2.05
N THR A 77 -8.63 20.04 -1.22
CA THR A 77 -8.51 18.60 -1.39
C THR A 77 -8.91 18.19 -2.81
N HIS A 78 -8.00 17.47 -3.49
CA HIS A 78 -8.26 16.94 -4.83
C HIS A 78 -8.77 15.51 -4.71
N ASP A 79 -10.07 15.31 -4.95
CA ASP A 79 -10.64 13.97 -4.98
C ASP A 79 -10.17 13.21 -6.24
N VAL A 80 -9.99 11.92 -6.07
CA VAL A 80 -9.65 10.99 -7.15
C VAL A 80 -10.73 9.91 -7.24
N THR A 81 -11.00 9.40 -8.43
CA THR A 81 -11.91 8.27 -8.60
C THR A 81 -11.08 7.00 -8.74
N THR A 82 -11.18 6.14 -7.74
CA THR A 82 -10.57 4.82 -7.70
C THR A 82 -11.54 3.75 -8.19
N TRP A 83 -11.10 2.50 -8.30
CA TRP A 83 -11.95 1.36 -8.68
C TRP A 83 -13.10 1.10 -7.67
N VAL A 84 -13.03 1.64 -6.45
CA VAL A 84 -14.09 1.57 -5.42
C VAL A 84 -14.80 2.90 -5.18
N GLY A 85 -14.68 3.84 -6.09
CA GLY A 85 -15.34 5.15 -6.03
C GLY A 85 -14.42 6.29 -5.59
N ASP A 86 -15.04 7.42 -5.23
CA ASP A 86 -14.31 8.63 -4.91
C ASP A 86 -13.56 8.54 -3.58
N ALA A 87 -12.34 9.03 -3.59
CA ALA A 87 -11.43 9.00 -2.46
C ALA A 87 -10.53 10.24 -2.41
N GLY A 88 -9.95 10.52 -1.26
CA GLY A 88 -8.82 11.42 -1.12
C GLY A 88 -7.52 10.66 -1.14
N MET A 89 -6.51 11.16 -1.84
CA MET A 89 -5.17 10.59 -1.86
C MET A 89 -4.39 11.05 -0.63
N ILE A 90 -3.81 10.11 0.12
CA ILE A 90 -2.92 10.39 1.27
C ILE A 90 -1.66 11.10 0.78
N ASP A 91 -1.39 12.30 1.27
CA ASP A 91 -0.19 13.05 0.87
C ASP A 91 1.00 12.75 1.78
N VAL A 92 1.79 11.76 1.40
CA VAL A 92 2.98 11.35 2.17
C VAL A 92 4.13 12.37 2.13
N SER A 93 4.01 13.47 1.38
CA SER A 93 4.92 14.60 1.45
C SER A 93 4.66 15.50 2.66
N ASN A 94 3.44 15.48 3.19
CA ASN A 94 3.02 16.28 4.34
C ASN A 94 3.45 15.61 5.66
N PRO A 95 4.24 16.29 6.52
CA PRO A 95 4.71 15.71 7.78
C PRO A 95 3.57 15.29 8.73
N ARG A 96 2.45 16.03 8.78
CA ARG A 96 1.30 15.68 9.63
C ARG A 96 0.59 14.43 9.14
N THR A 97 0.50 14.27 7.82
CA THR A 97 -0.05 13.07 7.20
C THR A 97 0.83 11.86 7.50
N ARG A 98 2.16 12.03 7.41
CA ARG A 98 3.13 10.97 7.79
C ARG A 98 2.96 10.53 9.24
N GLU A 99 2.82 11.48 10.14
CA GLU A 99 2.62 11.20 11.57
C GLU A 99 1.28 10.49 11.82
N TRP A 100 0.19 10.98 11.22
CA TRP A 100 -1.13 10.36 11.33
C TRP A 100 -1.12 8.91 10.83
N LEU A 101 -0.61 8.70 9.61
CA LEU A 101 -0.55 7.37 9.01
C LEU A 101 0.29 6.43 9.84
N TRP A 102 1.49 6.87 10.25
CA TRP A 102 2.33 6.04 11.10
C TRP A 102 1.66 5.71 12.44
N ASN A 103 0.98 6.63 13.07
CA ASN A 103 0.27 6.37 14.32
C ASN A 103 -0.80 5.28 14.16
N ARG A 104 -1.52 5.24 13.03
CA ARG A 104 -2.47 4.15 12.72
C ARG A 104 -1.74 2.81 12.57
N LEU A 105 -0.74 2.76 11.72
CA LEU A 105 0.04 1.54 11.47
C LEU A 105 0.78 1.06 12.72
N ARG A 106 1.32 1.98 13.52
CA ARG A 106 1.99 1.68 14.79
C ARG A 106 1.04 1.00 15.79
N GLY A 107 -0.19 1.48 15.91
CA GLY A 107 -1.20 0.87 16.77
C GLY A 107 -1.45 -0.59 16.39
N LEU A 108 -1.70 -0.86 15.12
CA LEU A 108 -1.90 -2.20 14.58
C LEU A 108 -0.66 -3.10 14.74
N THR A 109 0.54 -2.53 14.54
CA THR A 109 1.80 -3.24 14.77
C THR A 109 1.96 -3.64 16.24
N ALA A 110 1.59 -2.76 17.17
CA ALA A 110 1.62 -3.07 18.61
C ALA A 110 0.62 -4.17 18.99
N GLU A 111 -0.44 -4.37 18.23
CA GLU A 111 -1.40 -5.47 18.42
C GLU A 111 -0.88 -6.83 17.90
N GLY A 112 0.21 -6.84 17.12
CA GLY A 112 0.85 -8.07 16.63
C GLY A 112 0.98 -8.18 15.11
N VAL A 113 0.61 -7.14 14.35
CA VAL A 113 0.88 -7.09 12.90
C VAL A 113 2.38 -7.03 12.67
N ALA A 114 2.90 -7.96 11.87
CA ALA A 114 4.34 -8.18 11.71
C ALA A 114 4.92 -7.56 10.43
N GLY A 115 4.08 -7.04 9.55
CA GLY A 115 4.52 -6.44 8.30
C GLY A 115 3.40 -5.69 7.59
N TRP A 116 3.78 -4.95 6.57
CA TRP A 116 2.88 -4.10 5.81
C TRP A 116 2.98 -4.39 4.32
N TRP A 117 1.83 -4.52 3.68
CA TRP A 117 1.70 -4.54 2.23
C TRP A 117 1.11 -3.21 1.77
N GLY A 118 1.90 -2.41 1.06
CA GLY A 118 1.46 -1.17 0.44
C GLY A 118 1.08 -1.42 -1.00
N ASP A 119 -0.20 -1.48 -1.29
CA ASP A 119 -0.73 -1.64 -2.63
C ASP A 119 -1.12 -0.30 -3.25
N LEU A 120 -1.23 -0.24 -4.58
CA LEU A 120 -1.56 0.96 -5.36
C LEU A 120 -0.60 2.14 -5.14
N GLY A 121 0.65 1.86 -4.79
CA GLY A 121 1.63 2.84 -4.30
C GLY A 121 2.47 3.53 -5.38
N GLU A 122 2.14 3.42 -6.67
CA GLU A 122 2.79 4.16 -7.75
C GLU A 122 2.68 5.69 -7.62
N PRO A 123 1.56 6.31 -7.23
CA PRO A 123 0.17 5.86 -7.01
C PRO A 123 -0.58 5.51 -8.29
N GLU A 124 -1.50 4.53 -8.21
CA GLU A 124 -2.28 4.06 -9.37
C GLU A 124 -3.10 5.18 -10.01
N VAL A 125 -3.80 5.97 -9.19
CA VAL A 125 -4.57 7.14 -9.64
C VAL A 125 -3.90 8.41 -9.15
N HIS A 126 -3.20 9.10 -10.06
CA HIS A 126 -2.44 10.30 -9.72
C HIS A 126 -2.65 11.39 -10.79
N PRO A 127 -3.80 12.10 -10.78
CA PRO A 127 -4.10 13.15 -11.73
C PRO A 127 -3.04 14.24 -11.78
N LEU A 128 -2.69 14.71 -12.99
CA LEU A 128 -1.66 15.73 -13.20
C LEU A 128 -1.99 17.09 -12.56
N THR A 129 -3.25 17.29 -12.19
CA THR A 129 -3.76 18.48 -11.49
C THR A 129 -3.44 18.50 -10.00
N ILE A 130 -2.94 17.38 -9.45
CA ILE A 130 -2.53 17.30 -8.05
C ILE A 130 -1.24 18.07 -7.82
N VAL A 131 -1.21 18.81 -6.70
CA VAL A 131 -0.04 19.44 -6.11
C VAL A 131 0.11 18.91 -4.68
N HIS A 132 1.29 18.40 -4.38
CA HIS A 132 1.63 17.90 -3.05
C HIS A 132 2.01 19.01 -2.08
N ASP A 133 1.93 18.74 -0.78
CA ASP A 133 2.22 19.71 0.28
C ASP A 133 3.64 20.30 0.21
N ASN A 134 4.59 19.52 -0.33
CA ASN A 134 5.96 19.98 -0.58
C ASN A 134 6.12 20.86 -1.84
N GLY A 135 5.01 21.22 -2.49
CA GLY A 135 4.99 22.07 -3.70
C GLY A 135 5.28 21.33 -5.01
N GLN A 136 5.55 20.03 -4.99
CA GLN A 136 5.77 19.26 -6.20
C GLN A 136 4.44 18.90 -6.87
N THR A 137 4.41 18.95 -8.19
CA THR A 137 3.27 18.46 -8.98
C THR A 137 3.25 16.94 -9.01
N ALA A 138 2.11 16.35 -9.39
CA ALA A 138 1.98 14.91 -9.59
C ALA A 138 3.09 14.36 -10.51
N SER A 139 3.40 15.04 -11.64
CA SER A 139 4.45 14.62 -12.57
C SER A 139 5.85 14.57 -11.94
N GLN A 140 6.12 15.43 -10.96
CA GLN A 140 7.41 15.46 -10.27
C GLN A 140 7.49 14.45 -9.13
N TYR A 141 6.35 14.14 -8.50
CA TYR A 141 6.31 13.33 -7.28
C TYR A 141 5.90 11.87 -7.52
N HIS A 142 5.25 11.57 -8.65
CA HIS A 142 4.74 10.23 -8.97
C HIS A 142 5.79 9.12 -8.75
N ASN A 143 6.94 9.25 -9.40
CA ASN A 143 7.98 8.22 -9.34
C ASN A 143 8.69 8.08 -7.97
N VAL A 144 8.48 9.00 -7.04
CA VAL A 144 9.10 8.93 -5.70
C VAL A 144 8.09 8.68 -4.59
N TYR A 145 6.79 8.74 -4.88
CA TYR A 145 5.74 8.54 -3.89
C TYR A 145 5.88 7.19 -3.16
N GLY A 146 6.03 6.10 -3.90
CA GLY A 146 6.21 4.76 -3.33
C GLY A 146 7.46 4.65 -2.45
N ASN A 147 8.55 5.33 -2.83
CA ASN A 147 9.76 5.39 -2.01
C ASN A 147 9.52 6.14 -0.69
N GLU A 148 8.82 7.27 -0.73
CA GLU A 148 8.52 8.08 0.45
C GLU A 148 7.53 7.39 1.38
N TRP A 149 6.55 6.66 0.83
CA TRP A 149 5.64 5.84 1.63
C TRP A 149 6.39 4.67 2.29
N SER A 150 7.21 3.94 1.54
CA SER A 150 8.07 2.88 2.08
C SER A 150 8.99 3.41 3.18
N ARG A 151 9.59 4.58 2.97
CA ARG A 151 10.44 5.26 3.95
C ARG A 151 9.69 5.52 5.26
N LEU A 152 8.47 6.06 5.18
CA LEU A 152 7.63 6.34 6.34
C LEU A 152 7.46 5.10 7.21
N ILE A 153 7.06 3.98 6.60
CA ILE A 153 6.81 2.73 7.33
C ILE A 153 8.12 2.15 7.88
N TYR A 154 9.17 2.11 7.06
CA TYR A 154 10.48 1.60 7.47
C TYR A 154 11.07 2.37 8.66
N GLU A 155 11.12 3.70 8.57
CA GLU A 155 11.65 4.55 9.62
C GLU A 155 10.82 4.42 10.91
N GLY A 156 9.49 4.35 10.79
CA GLY A 156 8.59 4.13 11.91
C GLY A 156 8.83 2.79 12.60
N LEU A 157 8.92 1.70 11.84
CA LEU A 157 9.24 0.37 12.39
C LEU A 157 10.60 0.35 13.08
N ARG A 158 11.63 0.92 12.46
CA ARG A 158 12.98 0.98 13.05
C ARG A 158 13.04 1.79 14.33
N LYS A 159 12.24 2.85 14.42
CA LYS A 159 12.18 3.73 15.59
C LYS A 159 11.41 3.09 16.74
N ASP A 160 10.19 2.62 16.49
CA ASP A 160 9.26 2.23 17.54
C ASP A 160 9.30 0.73 17.86
N PHE A 161 9.80 -0.09 16.92
CA PHE A 161 9.94 -1.55 17.05
C PHE A 161 11.36 -2.03 16.66
N PRO A 162 12.44 -1.56 17.30
CA PRO A 162 13.82 -1.77 16.86
C PRO A 162 14.27 -3.24 16.85
N SER A 163 13.61 -4.10 17.62
CA SER A 163 13.86 -5.55 17.63
C SER A 163 13.15 -6.31 16.51
N MET A 164 12.20 -5.68 15.82
CA MET A 164 11.46 -6.28 14.72
C MET A 164 12.21 -6.07 13.40
N ARG A 165 12.37 -7.13 12.60
CA ARG A 165 12.82 -6.97 11.21
C ARG A 165 11.67 -6.39 10.40
N PRO A 166 11.83 -5.22 9.76
CA PRO A 166 10.81 -4.68 8.90
C PRO A 166 10.47 -5.65 7.76
N MET A 167 9.19 -5.93 7.56
CA MET A 167 8.65 -6.67 6.43
C MET A 167 7.73 -5.73 5.67
N LEU A 168 8.17 -5.31 4.49
CA LEU A 168 7.45 -4.40 3.61
C LEU A 168 7.32 -5.02 2.24
N MET A 169 6.11 -5.24 1.79
CA MET A 169 5.78 -5.57 0.40
C MET A 169 5.09 -4.34 -0.20
N MET A 170 5.69 -3.75 -1.23
CA MET A 170 5.21 -2.46 -1.75
C MET A 170 5.05 -2.51 -3.26
N ARG A 171 3.88 -2.14 -3.73
CA ARG A 171 3.63 -1.87 -5.14
C ARG A 171 4.08 -0.44 -5.46
N GLY A 172 4.88 -0.32 -6.49
CA GLY A 172 5.46 0.96 -6.88
C GLY A 172 6.73 1.32 -6.12
N GLY A 173 7.55 2.08 -6.78
CA GLY A 173 8.84 2.54 -6.29
C GLY A 173 9.86 2.64 -7.42
N THR A 174 10.95 3.36 -7.14
CA THR A 174 12.01 3.63 -8.12
C THR A 174 13.39 3.47 -7.48
N ALA A 175 14.41 4.00 -8.15
CA ALA A 175 15.78 3.99 -7.65
C ALA A 175 15.85 4.50 -6.20
N GLY A 176 16.52 3.75 -5.33
CA GLY A 176 16.63 4.04 -3.91
C GLY A 176 15.66 3.28 -3.01
N LEU A 177 14.66 2.58 -3.57
CA LEU A 177 13.71 1.75 -2.81
C LEU A 177 14.44 0.64 -2.03
N GLN A 178 15.55 0.14 -2.55
CA GLN A 178 16.40 -0.91 -1.95
C GLN A 178 16.81 -0.61 -0.51
N ARG A 179 17.00 0.67 -0.16
CA ARG A 179 17.43 1.10 1.19
C ARG A 179 16.42 0.79 2.29
N TYR A 180 15.17 0.51 1.92
CA TYR A 180 14.09 0.23 2.88
C TYR A 180 13.79 -1.27 2.99
N GLY A 181 14.56 -2.14 2.33
CA GLY A 181 14.38 -3.59 2.39
C GLY A 181 13.01 -4.06 1.91
N VAL A 182 12.49 -3.41 0.90
CA VAL A 182 11.16 -3.68 0.34
C VAL A 182 11.19 -4.91 -0.56
N PHE A 183 10.10 -5.66 -0.56
CA PHE A 183 9.78 -6.74 -1.48
C PHE A 183 8.77 -6.23 -2.51
N PRO A 184 9.18 -5.73 -3.68
CA PRO A 184 8.25 -5.35 -4.74
C PRO A 184 7.78 -6.59 -5.52
N TRP A 185 6.68 -6.40 -6.27
CA TRP A 185 6.19 -7.40 -7.23
C TRP A 185 5.75 -6.72 -8.54
N THR A 186 5.46 -7.51 -9.54
CA THR A 186 5.16 -7.03 -10.90
C THR A 186 3.72 -6.61 -11.11
N THR A 187 2.97 -6.36 -10.06
CA THR A 187 1.58 -5.90 -10.03
C THR A 187 0.57 -6.92 -10.58
N ASP A 188 -0.58 -6.45 -11.04
CA ASP A 188 -1.76 -7.22 -11.47
C ASP A 188 -1.57 -7.79 -12.89
N VAL A 189 -0.56 -8.64 -13.06
CA VAL A 189 -0.25 -9.22 -14.36
C VAL A 189 -1.36 -10.14 -14.86
N SER A 190 -1.60 -10.14 -16.17
CA SER A 190 -2.60 -11.00 -16.79
C SER A 190 -2.29 -12.49 -16.60
N ARG A 191 -3.33 -13.30 -16.42
CA ARG A 191 -3.29 -14.77 -16.42
C ARG A 191 -3.18 -15.30 -17.85
N SER A 192 -2.10 -14.97 -18.53
CA SER A 192 -1.87 -15.31 -19.94
C SER A 192 -0.38 -15.48 -20.22
N TRP A 193 -0.04 -16.05 -21.36
CA TRP A 193 1.34 -16.10 -21.85
C TRP A 193 1.93 -14.70 -22.02
N GLY A 194 1.14 -13.74 -22.49
CA GLY A 194 1.55 -12.34 -22.60
C GLY A 194 1.85 -11.69 -21.24
N GLY A 195 1.18 -12.14 -20.17
CA GLY A 195 1.51 -11.73 -18.79
C GLY A 195 2.78 -12.41 -18.27
N LEU A 196 3.01 -13.68 -18.60
CA LEU A 196 4.17 -14.44 -18.16
C LEU A 196 5.47 -14.03 -18.86
N GLU A 197 5.44 -13.83 -20.17
CA GLU A 197 6.61 -13.57 -21.02
C GLU A 197 7.54 -12.46 -20.48
N PRO A 198 7.05 -11.26 -20.08
CA PRO A 198 7.89 -10.18 -19.57
C PRO A 198 8.47 -10.45 -18.17
N GLN A 199 7.95 -11.42 -17.39
CA GLN A 199 8.32 -11.58 -15.99
C GLN A 199 9.80 -11.92 -15.82
N VAL A 200 10.36 -12.76 -16.68
CA VAL A 200 11.77 -13.14 -16.61
C VAL A 200 12.67 -11.91 -16.78
N ASN A 201 12.37 -11.09 -17.81
CA ASN A 201 13.13 -9.87 -18.06
C ASN A 201 12.97 -8.84 -16.95
N LEU A 202 11.75 -8.66 -16.42
CA LEU A 202 11.47 -7.76 -15.31
C LEU A 202 12.24 -8.16 -14.05
N MET A 203 12.25 -9.44 -13.70
CA MET A 203 12.94 -9.92 -12.51
C MET A 203 14.46 -9.81 -12.65
N LEU A 204 15.03 -10.15 -13.80
CA LEU A 204 16.45 -9.99 -14.08
C LEU A 204 16.86 -8.52 -14.02
N SER A 205 16.09 -7.64 -14.66
CA SER A 205 16.36 -6.19 -14.69
C SER A 205 16.24 -5.57 -13.29
N SER A 206 15.25 -6.00 -12.51
CA SER A 206 15.09 -5.59 -11.11
C SER A 206 16.26 -6.02 -10.25
N GLY A 207 16.73 -7.27 -10.40
CA GLY A 207 17.92 -7.79 -9.72
C GLY A 207 19.18 -7.00 -10.06
N LEU A 208 19.40 -6.69 -11.35
CA LEU A 208 20.50 -5.84 -11.80
C LEU A 208 20.41 -4.41 -11.27
N SER A 209 19.20 -3.92 -11.00
CA SER A 209 18.94 -2.62 -10.40
C SER A 209 19.01 -2.62 -8.86
N GLY A 210 19.35 -3.77 -8.25
CA GLY A 210 19.48 -3.92 -6.80
C GLY A 210 18.18 -4.23 -6.06
N LEU A 211 17.09 -4.55 -6.78
CA LEU A 211 15.83 -5.05 -6.22
C LEU A 211 15.81 -6.58 -6.23
N ALA A 212 16.64 -7.18 -5.38
CA ALA A 212 16.95 -8.61 -5.41
C ALA A 212 15.78 -9.52 -4.96
N TYR A 213 14.77 -8.97 -4.31
CA TYR A 213 13.63 -9.72 -3.78
C TYR A 213 12.33 -9.43 -4.55
N MET A 214 12.45 -9.25 -5.85
CA MET A 214 11.32 -9.07 -6.74
C MET A 214 10.48 -10.35 -6.83
N SER A 215 9.16 -10.20 -6.89
CA SER A 215 8.21 -11.30 -7.05
C SER A 215 7.21 -11.02 -8.17
N SER A 216 6.38 -12.00 -8.47
CA SER A 216 5.24 -11.90 -9.37
C SER A 216 4.10 -12.73 -8.82
N ASP A 217 2.87 -12.42 -9.18
CA ASP A 217 1.72 -13.26 -8.88
C ASP A 217 1.80 -14.56 -9.67
N LEU A 218 1.99 -15.66 -8.96
CA LEU A 218 2.15 -16.98 -9.60
C LEU A 218 0.85 -17.41 -10.28
N GLY A 219 0.93 -17.64 -11.58
CA GLY A 219 -0.23 -17.94 -12.42
C GLY A 219 -0.99 -16.70 -12.87
N GLY A 220 -0.48 -15.50 -12.57
CA GLY A 220 -1.10 -14.22 -12.90
C GLY A 220 -2.22 -13.82 -11.93
N PHE A 221 -2.57 -12.54 -11.93
CA PHE A 221 -3.62 -11.94 -11.11
C PHE A 221 -4.90 -11.72 -11.90
N ALA A 222 -4.85 -10.87 -12.91
CA ALA A 222 -6.03 -10.46 -13.67
C ALA A 222 -6.42 -11.52 -14.71
N VAL A 223 -7.70 -11.87 -14.75
CA VAL A 223 -8.25 -12.66 -15.85
C VAL A 223 -8.32 -11.77 -17.08
N ASP A 224 -7.67 -12.19 -18.17
CA ASP A 224 -7.82 -11.54 -19.48
C ASP A 224 -9.24 -11.80 -20.01
N PRO A 225 -10.06 -10.74 -20.23
CA PRO A 225 -11.42 -10.92 -20.74
C PRO A 225 -11.48 -11.54 -22.16
N GLU A 226 -10.44 -11.34 -22.96
CA GLU A 226 -10.34 -11.88 -24.33
C GLU A 226 -9.82 -13.33 -24.31
N HIS A 227 -9.05 -13.68 -23.27
CA HIS A 227 -8.44 -14.99 -23.09
C HIS A 227 -8.67 -15.50 -21.65
N PRO A 228 -9.94 -15.71 -21.23
CA PRO A 228 -10.26 -16.03 -19.83
C PRO A 228 -9.70 -17.37 -19.37
N TYR A 229 -9.38 -18.24 -20.31
CA TYR A 229 -8.72 -19.52 -20.07
C TYR A 229 -7.66 -19.72 -21.14
N ASP A 230 -6.41 -19.49 -20.80
CA ASP A 230 -5.29 -19.98 -21.59
C ASP A 230 -5.12 -21.46 -21.23
N PRO A 231 -5.40 -22.40 -22.15
CA PRO A 231 -5.48 -23.84 -21.81
C PRO A 231 -4.13 -24.49 -21.62
N GLU A 232 -3.04 -23.79 -21.73
CA GLU A 232 -1.69 -24.32 -21.58
C GLU A 232 -1.01 -23.77 -20.33
#